data_cf1cce917198ba417923a1555158c84a
#
_entry.id   cf1cce917198ba417923a1555158c84a
#
_cell.length_a   1.000
_cell.length_b   1.000
_cell.length_c   1.000
_cell.angle_alpha   90.00
_cell.angle_beta   90.00
_cell.angle_gamma   90.00
#
_symmetry.space_group_name_H-M   'P 1'
#
loop_
_entity.id
_entity.type
_entity.pdbx_description
1 polymer ?
#
loop_
_entity_poly.entity_id
_entity_poly.type
_entity_poly.pdbx_seq_one_letter_code
_entity_poly.pdbx_strand_id
1 'polypeptide(L)'
;LYICKSYINVIFMKLKQNNLFPGSDWFDINFFEGFASSPSKIKEQLNEQKYKIDDKRLSSRLLNHWYKTGIIDDDRPNSKGWKKFSISELVWIQIVFKLRKFGFDLNRIKLVKNHIDVYNKFDKSSKCLLLDLNIVVAIYSSVPIKLIVFESGQANIVRQVDIDISNQTQMIPEDFIMIDLNKMLDNFLTKKGIGADYFDPLDSKSPLIKQIESSISKDNIQSVT
;
A
#
# COMPACT_ATOMS: atom_id res chain seq x y z
N LEU A 1 6.11 11.28 28.48
CA LEU A 1 6.94 11.09 27.25
C LEU A 1 7.63 9.73 27.19
N TYR A 2 7.99 9.10 28.34
CA TYR A 2 8.66 7.78 28.37
C TYR A 2 7.75 6.59 28.02
N ILE A 3 6.46 6.67 28.34
CA ILE A 3 5.48 5.60 28.06
C ILE A 3 5.21 5.45 26.56
N CYS A 4 5.29 6.54 25.80
CA CYS A 4 5.07 6.53 24.36
C CYS A 4 6.21 5.81 23.59
N LYS A 5 7.47 5.99 24.00
CA LYS A 5 8.64 5.31 23.38
C LYS A 5 8.64 3.79 23.58
N SER A 6 8.21 3.32 24.73
CA SER A 6 8.13 1.88 25.02
C SER A 6 7.03 1.19 24.19
N TYR A 7 5.89 1.84 24.04
CA TYR A 7 4.79 1.34 23.18
C TYR A 7 5.16 1.32 21.70
N ILE A 8 5.87 2.35 21.24
CA ILE A 8 6.39 2.45 19.87
C ILE A 8 7.40 1.32 19.61
N ASN A 9 8.32 1.04 20.54
CA ASN A 9 9.29 -0.05 20.39
C ASN A 9 8.64 -1.44 20.37
N VAL A 10 7.59 -1.68 21.16
CA VAL A 10 6.86 -2.97 21.14
C VAL A 10 6.10 -3.15 19.83
N ILE A 11 5.55 -2.06 19.29
CA ILE A 11 4.89 -2.07 17.98
C ILE A 11 5.91 -2.29 16.87
N PHE A 12 7.08 -1.67 16.96
CA PHE A 12 8.18 -1.83 16.01
C PHE A 12 8.73 -3.26 16.01
N MET A 13 8.90 -3.89 17.18
CA MET A 13 9.25 -5.30 17.27
C MET A 13 8.19 -6.21 16.65
N LYS A 14 6.90 -5.93 16.89
CA LYS A 14 5.81 -6.67 16.21
C LYS A 14 5.78 -6.44 14.69
N LEU A 15 6.07 -5.23 14.23
CA LEU A 15 6.17 -4.92 12.80
C LEU A 15 7.39 -5.59 12.16
N LYS A 16 8.56 -5.61 12.86
CA LYS A 16 9.74 -6.36 12.42
C LYS A 16 9.50 -7.87 12.34
N GLN A 17 8.74 -8.43 13.27
CA GLN A 17 8.38 -9.85 13.25
C GLN A 17 7.48 -10.23 12.07
N ASN A 18 6.75 -9.26 11.49
CA ASN A 18 5.93 -9.46 10.29
C ASN A 18 6.67 -9.09 9.00
N ASN A 19 7.93 -8.67 9.07
CA ASN A 19 8.73 -8.32 7.92
C ASN A 19 9.38 -9.60 7.39
N LEU A 20 8.73 -10.19 6.40
CA LEU A 20 9.09 -11.49 5.82
C LEU A 20 10.30 -11.40 4.88
N PHE A 21 10.72 -10.18 4.53
CA PHE A 21 11.87 -9.95 3.65
C PHE A 21 12.96 -9.16 4.38
N PRO A 22 14.14 -9.74 4.56
CA PRO A 22 15.31 -8.99 5.03
C PRO A 22 15.61 -7.84 4.07
N GLY A 23 15.87 -6.64 4.61
CA GLY A 23 16.15 -5.45 3.80
C GLY A 23 14.93 -4.67 3.34
N SER A 24 13.70 -5.11 3.60
CA SER A 24 12.50 -4.34 3.33
C SER A 24 12.26 -3.20 4.35
N ASP A 25 13.15 -3.04 5.32
CA ASP A 25 13.14 -1.99 6.36
C ASP A 25 13.69 -0.63 5.88
N TRP A 26 13.66 -0.36 4.57
CA TRP A 26 14.13 0.92 4.03
C TRP A 26 13.30 2.11 4.52
N PHE A 27 12.11 1.85 5.06
CA PHE A 27 11.36 2.81 5.86
C PHE A 27 11.58 2.52 7.34
N ASP A 28 12.22 3.43 8.04
CA ASP A 28 12.15 3.42 9.49
C ASP A 28 10.80 3.97 9.97
N ILE A 29 10.52 3.78 11.25
CA ILE A 29 9.24 4.24 11.83
C ILE A 29 9.12 5.76 11.78
N ASN A 30 10.22 6.50 11.88
CA ASN A 30 10.21 7.96 11.82
C ASN A 30 9.79 8.44 10.43
N PHE A 31 10.17 7.69 9.39
CA PHE A 31 9.74 7.97 8.03
C PHE A 31 8.22 7.78 7.87
N PHE A 32 7.66 6.69 8.41
CA PHE A 32 6.21 6.47 8.40
C PHE A 32 5.45 7.51 9.21
N GLU A 33 5.94 7.88 10.39
CA GLU A 33 5.37 8.94 11.19
C GLU A 33 5.45 10.29 10.47
N GLY A 34 6.56 10.56 9.79
CA GLY A 34 6.74 11.73 8.95
C GLY A 34 5.75 11.75 7.78
N PHE A 35 5.60 10.63 7.07
CA PHE A 35 4.63 10.50 5.98
C PHE A 35 3.19 10.64 6.49
N ALA A 36 2.85 9.99 7.61
CA ALA A 36 1.52 10.06 8.21
C ALA A 36 1.15 11.47 8.64
N SER A 37 2.07 12.19 9.30
CA SER A 37 1.85 13.53 9.83
C SER A 37 2.03 14.65 8.81
N SER A 38 2.70 14.40 7.68
CA SER A 38 2.96 15.41 6.66
C SER A 38 1.67 15.81 5.93
N PRO A 39 1.32 17.09 5.89
CA PRO A 39 0.31 17.58 4.95
C PRO A 39 0.87 17.43 3.53
N SER A 40 0.31 16.51 2.77
CA SER A 40 0.73 16.24 1.40
C SER A 40 -0.48 16.26 0.49
N LYS A 41 -0.44 17.09 -0.53
CA LYS A 41 -1.53 17.19 -1.51
C LYS A 41 -1.77 15.87 -2.23
N ILE A 42 -0.73 15.08 -2.47
CA ILE A 42 -0.90 13.76 -3.07
C ILE A 42 -1.64 12.80 -2.13
N LYS A 43 -1.39 12.82 -0.82
CA LYS A 43 -2.17 12.03 0.14
C LYS A 43 -3.64 12.40 0.10
N GLU A 44 -3.95 13.70 0.08
CA GLU A 44 -5.32 14.19 -0.05
C GLU A 44 -5.94 13.69 -1.35
N GLN A 45 -5.24 13.81 -2.48
CA GLN A 45 -5.70 13.35 -3.79
C GLN A 45 -5.92 11.83 -3.84
N LEU A 46 -5.04 11.04 -3.20
CA LEU A 46 -5.18 9.59 -3.12
C LEU A 46 -6.40 9.16 -2.30
N ASN A 47 -6.75 9.93 -1.26
CA ASN A 47 -7.82 9.60 -0.32
C ASN A 47 -9.14 10.34 -0.59
N GLU A 48 -9.18 11.28 -1.54
CA GLU A 48 -10.38 12.02 -1.90
C GLU A 48 -11.46 11.09 -2.48
N GLN A 49 -12.64 11.08 -1.85
CA GLN A 49 -13.79 10.24 -2.20
C GLN A 49 -14.58 10.83 -3.38
N LYS A 50 -14.10 10.67 -4.62
CA LYS A 50 -14.73 11.29 -5.79
C LYS A 50 -15.08 10.34 -6.95
N TYR A 51 -14.48 9.16 -7.00
CA TYR A 51 -14.64 8.25 -8.14
C TYR A 51 -15.83 7.31 -7.97
N LYS A 52 -16.58 7.13 -9.04
CA LYS A 52 -17.55 6.04 -9.15
C LYS A 52 -16.82 4.78 -9.64
N ILE A 53 -17.27 3.62 -9.19
CA ILE A 53 -16.83 2.36 -9.78
C ILE A 53 -17.57 2.15 -11.08
N ASP A 54 -16.81 2.07 -12.16
CA ASP A 54 -17.27 1.69 -13.49
C ASP A 54 -16.54 0.40 -13.92
N ASP A 55 -16.75 -0.66 -13.14
CA ASP A 55 -16.19 -1.98 -13.42
C ASP A 55 -17.32 -3.01 -13.47
N LYS A 56 -17.60 -3.51 -14.67
CA LYS A 56 -18.66 -4.49 -14.92
C LYS A 56 -18.54 -5.76 -14.06
N ARG A 57 -17.34 -6.07 -13.54
CA ARG A 57 -17.09 -7.20 -12.64
C ARG A 57 -17.66 -6.95 -11.23
N LEU A 58 -17.89 -5.70 -10.85
CA LEU A 58 -18.32 -5.31 -9.52
C LEU A 58 -19.82 -4.98 -9.51
N SER A 59 -20.65 -6.01 -9.36
CA SER A 59 -22.07 -5.81 -9.13
C SER A 59 -22.34 -5.22 -7.74
N SER A 60 -23.47 -4.53 -7.57
CA SER A 60 -23.91 -4.02 -6.25
C SER A 60 -24.00 -5.13 -5.20
N ARG A 61 -24.41 -6.33 -5.61
CA ARG A 61 -24.48 -7.51 -4.72
C ARG A 61 -23.06 -7.90 -4.24
N LEU A 62 -22.08 -7.97 -5.14
CA LEU A 62 -20.70 -8.30 -4.80
C LEU A 62 -20.09 -7.23 -3.90
N LEU A 63 -20.31 -5.95 -4.19
CA LEU A 63 -19.85 -4.85 -3.38
C LEU A 63 -20.43 -4.90 -1.97
N ASN A 64 -21.74 -5.11 -1.83
CA ASN A 64 -22.37 -5.27 -0.53
C ASN A 64 -21.84 -6.48 0.25
N HIS A 65 -21.49 -7.56 -0.44
CA HIS A 65 -20.85 -8.70 0.19
C HIS A 65 -19.46 -8.34 0.71
N TRP A 66 -18.66 -7.60 -0.06
CA TRP A 66 -17.33 -7.14 0.36
C TRP A 66 -17.37 -6.15 1.53
N TYR A 67 -18.39 -5.30 1.62
CA TYR A 67 -18.63 -4.48 2.81
C TYR A 67 -18.90 -5.35 4.05
N LYS A 68 -19.83 -6.31 3.93
CA LYS A 68 -20.19 -7.19 5.04
C LYS A 68 -19.02 -8.05 5.53
N THR A 69 -18.12 -8.45 4.64
CA THR A 69 -16.94 -9.26 4.97
C THR A 69 -15.73 -8.44 5.41
N GLY A 70 -15.81 -7.10 5.34
CA GLY A 70 -14.72 -6.21 5.71
C GLY A 70 -13.56 -6.18 4.73
N ILE A 71 -13.79 -6.59 3.48
CA ILE A 71 -12.79 -6.45 2.38
C ILE A 71 -12.67 -4.99 1.95
N ILE A 72 -13.79 -4.26 1.98
CA ILE A 72 -13.87 -2.82 1.69
C ILE A 72 -14.65 -2.17 2.82
N ASP A 73 -14.22 -1.00 3.26
CA ASP A 73 -14.89 -0.26 4.31
C ASP A 73 -16.13 0.46 3.76
N ASP A 74 -17.22 0.43 4.49
CA ASP A 74 -18.46 1.12 4.15
C ASP A 74 -18.63 2.39 4.97
N ASP A 75 -18.22 3.53 4.41
CA ASP A 75 -18.29 4.84 5.08
C ASP A 75 -19.57 5.59 4.77
N ARG A 76 -20.52 4.97 4.07
CA ARG A 76 -21.79 5.64 3.73
C ARG A 76 -22.62 5.88 4.98
N PRO A 77 -23.19 7.06 5.17
CA PRO A 77 -24.14 7.29 6.24
C PRO A 77 -25.27 6.26 6.21
N ASN A 78 -25.44 5.52 7.31
CA ASN A 78 -26.44 4.43 7.42
C ASN A 78 -26.37 3.37 6.29
N SER A 79 -25.21 3.16 5.70
CA SER A 79 -24.99 2.25 4.57
C SER A 79 -25.93 2.48 3.37
N LYS A 80 -26.41 3.72 3.19
CA LYS A 80 -27.33 4.10 2.11
C LYS A 80 -26.65 4.98 1.06
N GLY A 81 -27.18 4.94 -0.17
CA GLY A 81 -26.71 5.77 -1.28
C GLY A 81 -25.52 5.17 -2.03
N TRP A 82 -25.06 5.91 -3.05
CA TRP A 82 -23.93 5.54 -3.88
C TRP A 82 -22.62 5.94 -3.20
N LYS A 83 -21.76 4.96 -2.96
CA LYS A 83 -20.40 5.23 -2.46
C LYS A 83 -19.55 5.83 -3.58
N LYS A 84 -18.80 6.89 -3.24
CA LYS A 84 -17.65 7.33 -4.00
C LYS A 84 -16.40 6.70 -3.41
N PHE A 85 -15.43 6.44 -4.24
CA PHE A 85 -14.18 5.77 -3.87
C PHE A 85 -13.01 6.71 -4.06
N SER A 86 -12.00 6.55 -3.25
CA SER A 86 -10.70 7.17 -3.45
C SER A 86 -9.85 6.38 -4.47
N ILE A 87 -8.73 6.95 -4.90
CA ILE A 87 -7.77 6.24 -5.76
C ILE A 87 -7.23 5.02 -5.03
N SER A 88 -6.82 5.17 -3.78
CA SER A 88 -6.29 4.07 -2.94
C SER A 88 -7.29 2.93 -2.80
N GLU A 89 -8.57 3.23 -2.54
CA GLU A 89 -9.61 2.20 -2.49
C GLU A 89 -9.81 1.49 -3.83
N LEU A 90 -9.76 2.22 -4.94
CA LEU A 90 -9.88 1.62 -6.27
C LEU A 90 -8.68 0.74 -6.62
N VAL A 91 -7.47 1.14 -6.23
CA VAL A 91 -6.26 0.32 -6.35
C VAL A 91 -6.39 -0.96 -5.51
N TRP A 92 -6.85 -0.85 -4.27
CA TRP A 92 -7.14 -2.01 -3.43
C TRP A 92 -8.14 -2.96 -4.09
N ILE A 93 -9.22 -2.44 -4.66
CA ILE A 93 -10.21 -3.23 -5.40
C ILE A 93 -9.57 -3.99 -6.58
N GLN A 94 -8.63 -3.37 -7.31
CA GLN A 94 -7.90 -4.08 -8.37
C GLN A 94 -7.02 -5.21 -7.81
N ILE A 95 -6.39 -4.98 -6.66
CA ILE A 95 -5.64 -6.04 -5.94
C ILE A 95 -6.58 -7.20 -5.59
N VAL A 96 -7.74 -6.91 -4.99
CA VAL A 96 -8.74 -7.95 -4.65
C VAL A 96 -9.15 -8.76 -5.89
N PHE A 97 -9.42 -8.13 -7.03
CA PHE A 97 -9.72 -8.84 -8.27
C PHE A 97 -8.58 -9.75 -8.73
N LYS A 98 -7.33 -9.30 -8.62
CA LYS A 98 -6.16 -10.12 -8.95
C LYS A 98 -6.05 -11.32 -8.01
N LEU A 99 -6.16 -11.11 -6.70
CA LEU A 99 -6.12 -12.17 -5.71
C LEU A 99 -7.24 -13.20 -5.92
N ARG A 100 -8.46 -12.74 -6.20
CA ARG A 100 -9.57 -13.63 -6.57
C ARG A 100 -9.28 -14.46 -7.83
N LYS A 101 -8.64 -13.87 -8.84
CA LYS A 101 -8.23 -14.57 -10.05
C LYS A 101 -7.17 -15.65 -9.79
N PHE A 102 -6.32 -15.45 -8.78
CA PHE A 102 -5.33 -16.44 -8.30
C PHE A 102 -5.95 -17.51 -7.37
N GLY A 103 -7.28 -17.47 -7.13
CA GLY A 103 -7.97 -18.46 -6.30
C GLY A 103 -8.04 -18.13 -4.81
N PHE A 104 -7.58 -16.97 -4.38
CA PHE A 104 -7.71 -16.58 -2.97
C PHE A 104 -9.18 -16.40 -2.57
N ASP A 105 -9.58 -17.02 -1.48
CA ASP A 105 -10.88 -16.77 -0.87
C ASP A 105 -10.91 -15.41 -0.13
N LEU A 106 -12.10 -15.01 0.32
CA LEU A 106 -12.24 -13.71 0.98
C LEU A 106 -11.57 -13.67 2.36
N ASN A 107 -11.45 -14.80 3.06
CA ASN A 107 -10.78 -14.84 4.36
C ASN A 107 -9.28 -14.59 4.19
N ARG A 108 -8.64 -15.24 3.22
CA ARG A 108 -7.24 -14.96 2.87
C ARG A 108 -7.03 -13.52 2.42
N ILE A 109 -7.93 -12.97 1.58
CA ILE A 109 -7.84 -11.57 1.16
C ILE A 109 -7.97 -10.61 2.35
N LYS A 110 -8.81 -10.96 3.34
CA LYS A 110 -8.92 -10.19 4.58
C LYS A 110 -7.63 -10.23 5.40
N LEU A 111 -6.93 -11.36 5.44
CA LEU A 111 -5.60 -11.44 6.07
C LEU A 111 -4.61 -10.54 5.35
N VAL A 112 -4.57 -10.56 4.01
CA VAL A 112 -3.75 -9.63 3.20
C VAL A 112 -4.06 -8.18 3.58
N LYS A 113 -5.35 -7.79 3.63
CA LYS A 113 -5.76 -6.44 4.03
C LYS A 113 -5.21 -6.09 5.41
N ASN A 114 -5.40 -6.95 6.39
CA ASN A 114 -4.95 -6.71 7.76
C ASN A 114 -3.42 -6.49 7.85
N HIS A 115 -2.64 -7.19 7.02
CA HIS A 115 -1.19 -7.02 6.98
C HIS A 115 -0.77 -5.67 6.39
N ILE A 116 -1.39 -5.23 5.30
CA ILE A 116 -1.06 -3.94 4.68
C ILE A 116 -1.67 -2.75 5.42
N ASP A 117 -2.74 -2.97 6.22
CA ASP A 117 -3.40 -1.94 7.02
C ASP A 117 -2.75 -1.72 8.40
N VAL A 118 -1.70 -2.46 8.73
CA VAL A 118 -1.05 -2.42 10.05
C VAL A 118 -0.58 -1.02 10.44
N TYR A 119 -0.26 -0.19 9.46
CA TYR A 119 0.21 1.19 9.64
C TYR A 119 -0.91 2.25 9.73
N ASN A 120 -2.17 1.89 9.48
CA ASN A 120 -3.29 2.85 9.46
C ASN A 120 -3.52 3.53 10.82
N LYS A 121 -2.98 2.98 11.90
CA LYS A 121 -3.01 3.60 13.23
C LYS A 121 -2.24 4.91 13.33
N PHE A 122 -1.30 5.17 12.42
CA PHE A 122 -0.50 6.40 12.40
C PHE A 122 -1.21 7.56 11.71
N ASP A 123 -2.16 7.26 10.81
CA ASP A 123 -2.94 8.28 10.11
C ASP A 123 -4.38 7.79 9.91
N LYS A 124 -5.31 8.41 10.64
CA LYS A 124 -6.74 8.09 10.55
C LYS A 124 -7.38 8.61 9.26
N SER A 125 -6.73 9.52 8.54
CA SER A 125 -7.22 10.05 7.27
C SER A 125 -6.93 9.12 6.10
N SER A 126 -5.92 8.26 6.21
CA SER A 126 -5.59 7.22 5.23
C SER A 126 -6.26 5.91 5.61
N LYS A 127 -6.87 5.25 4.62
CA LYS A 127 -7.49 3.93 4.77
C LYS A 127 -6.50 2.79 4.57
N CYS A 128 -5.39 3.04 3.92
CA CYS A 128 -4.32 2.08 3.71
C CYS A 128 -2.99 2.81 3.57
N LEU A 129 -2.44 3.28 4.69
CA LEU A 129 -1.26 4.15 4.72
C LEU A 129 -0.05 3.53 4.02
N LEU A 130 0.20 2.23 4.20
CA LEU A 130 1.29 1.52 3.53
C LEU A 130 1.10 1.50 2.02
N LEU A 131 -0.12 1.27 1.54
CA LEU A 131 -0.42 1.29 0.12
C LEU A 131 -0.27 2.70 -0.45
N ASP A 132 -0.77 3.72 0.25
CA ASP A 132 -0.66 5.12 -0.15
C ASP A 132 0.81 5.53 -0.31
N LEU A 133 1.66 5.20 0.66
CA LEU A 133 3.09 5.47 0.59
C LEU A 133 3.72 4.81 -0.65
N ASN A 134 3.42 3.54 -0.88
CA ASN A 134 4.00 2.81 -2.01
C ASN A 134 3.43 3.27 -3.37
N ILE A 135 2.19 3.77 -3.41
CA ILE A 135 1.65 4.45 -4.60
C ILE A 135 2.44 5.73 -4.87
N VAL A 136 2.72 6.54 -3.84
CA VAL A 136 3.55 7.75 -3.98
C VAL A 136 4.95 7.41 -4.50
N VAL A 137 5.59 6.40 -3.93
CA VAL A 137 6.90 5.92 -4.40
C VAL A 137 6.84 5.48 -5.86
N ALA A 138 5.83 4.70 -6.23
CA ALA A 138 5.69 4.21 -7.61
C ALA A 138 5.42 5.32 -8.64
N ILE A 139 4.76 6.42 -8.23
CA ILE A 139 4.46 7.57 -9.10
C ILE A 139 5.69 8.46 -9.29
N TYR A 140 6.41 8.77 -8.21
CA TYR A 140 7.50 9.76 -8.23
C TYR A 140 8.89 9.15 -8.38
N SER A 141 9.02 7.85 -8.29
CA SER A 141 10.30 7.16 -8.48
C SER A 141 10.16 6.02 -9.48
N SER A 142 11.27 5.66 -10.12
CA SER A 142 11.34 4.49 -11.01
C SER A 142 11.54 3.18 -10.25
N VAL A 143 11.36 3.16 -8.94
CA VAL A 143 11.57 1.97 -8.11
C VAL A 143 10.48 0.95 -8.38
N PRO A 144 10.82 -0.30 -8.78
CA PRO A 144 9.84 -1.35 -8.96
C PRO A 144 9.30 -1.83 -7.62
N ILE A 145 8.01 -1.58 -7.36
CA ILE A 145 7.29 -1.97 -6.14
C ILE A 145 6.42 -3.18 -6.42
N LYS A 146 6.48 -4.17 -5.54
CA LYS A 146 5.75 -5.42 -5.62
C LYS A 146 4.93 -5.67 -4.37
N LEU A 147 3.69 -6.10 -4.54
CA LEU A 147 2.93 -6.73 -3.47
C LEU A 147 3.19 -8.24 -3.52
N ILE A 148 3.75 -8.77 -2.44
CA ILE A 148 3.98 -10.19 -2.23
C ILE A 148 2.87 -10.71 -1.32
N VAL A 149 2.26 -11.83 -1.71
CA VAL A 149 1.24 -12.51 -0.91
C VAL A 149 1.59 -13.97 -0.81
N PHE A 150 1.86 -14.42 0.40
CA PHE A 150 2.22 -15.80 0.72
C PHE A 150 0.99 -16.72 0.74
N GLU A 151 1.22 -18.01 0.67
CA GLU A 151 0.15 -19.01 0.74
C GLU A 151 -0.66 -18.88 2.04
N SER A 152 0.00 -18.57 3.15
CA SER A 152 -0.63 -18.30 4.45
C SER A 152 -1.62 -17.11 4.44
N GLY A 153 -1.56 -16.24 3.43
CA GLY A 153 -2.30 -14.97 3.40
C GLY A 153 -1.54 -13.81 4.06
N GLN A 154 -0.34 -14.06 4.56
CA GLN A 154 0.55 -12.96 4.94
C GLN A 154 0.93 -12.17 3.69
N ALA A 155 1.17 -10.87 3.84
CA ALA A 155 1.49 -10.00 2.71
C ALA A 155 2.45 -8.89 3.09
N ASN A 156 3.24 -8.46 2.12
CA ASN A 156 4.11 -7.30 2.27
C ASN A 156 4.21 -6.54 0.95
N ILE A 157 4.45 -5.22 1.03
CA ILE A 157 4.77 -4.39 -0.13
C ILE A 157 6.26 -4.09 -0.04
N VAL A 158 7.00 -4.51 -1.07
CA VAL A 158 8.47 -4.51 -1.09
C VAL A 158 8.99 -4.00 -2.42
N ARG A 159 10.25 -3.60 -2.46
CA ARG A 159 10.96 -3.29 -3.71
C ARG A 159 11.41 -4.60 -4.38
N GLN A 160 11.60 -4.56 -5.69
CA GLN A 160 12.16 -5.71 -6.42
C GLN A 160 13.52 -6.13 -5.86
N VAL A 161 14.37 -5.17 -5.52
CA VAL A 161 15.70 -5.45 -4.95
C VAL A 161 15.63 -6.23 -3.64
N ASP A 162 14.62 -6.01 -2.80
CA ASP A 162 14.45 -6.76 -1.55
C ASP A 162 14.13 -8.23 -1.82
N ILE A 163 13.38 -8.51 -2.90
CA ILE A 163 13.09 -9.87 -3.34
C ILE A 163 14.37 -10.54 -3.86
N ASP A 164 15.15 -9.81 -4.66
CA ASP A 164 16.40 -10.34 -5.26
C ASP A 164 17.42 -10.71 -4.18
N ILE A 165 17.58 -9.85 -3.16
CA ILE A 165 18.42 -10.13 -1.99
C ILE A 165 17.91 -11.36 -1.22
N SER A 166 16.60 -11.43 -0.96
CA SER A 166 16.01 -12.54 -0.22
C SER A 166 16.13 -13.86 -0.96
N ASN A 167 16.04 -13.85 -2.29
CA ASN A 167 16.29 -15.03 -3.12
C ASN A 167 17.75 -15.49 -3.04
N GLN A 168 18.71 -14.56 -3.09
CA GLN A 168 20.14 -14.90 -2.99
C GLN A 168 20.51 -15.46 -1.62
N THR A 169 19.85 -14.99 -0.58
CA THR A 169 20.09 -15.44 0.81
C THR A 169 19.24 -16.64 1.22
N GLN A 170 18.37 -17.14 0.33
CA GLN A 170 17.43 -18.25 0.58
C GLN A 170 16.55 -18.02 1.81
N MET A 171 16.18 -16.76 2.07
CA MET A 171 15.38 -16.38 3.24
C MET A 171 13.87 -16.29 2.97
N ILE A 172 13.39 -16.73 1.80
CA ILE A 172 11.97 -16.76 1.50
C ILE A 172 11.35 -17.98 2.18
N PRO A 173 10.40 -17.78 3.11
CA PRO A 173 9.96 -18.86 4.00
C PRO A 173 8.94 -19.81 3.35
N GLU A 174 8.21 -19.37 2.35
CA GLU A 174 7.10 -20.12 1.73
C GLU A 174 6.81 -19.63 0.31
N ASP A 175 6.01 -20.37 -0.42
CA ASP A 175 5.55 -19.99 -1.76
C ASP A 175 4.70 -18.71 -1.72
N PHE A 176 4.83 -17.90 -2.75
CA PHE A 176 4.14 -16.62 -2.84
C PHE A 176 3.69 -16.28 -4.25
N ILE A 177 2.71 -15.41 -4.35
CA ILE A 177 2.38 -14.71 -5.58
C ILE A 177 2.90 -13.27 -5.51
N MET A 178 3.28 -12.74 -6.66
CA MET A 178 3.78 -11.39 -6.81
C MET A 178 2.85 -10.57 -7.72
N ILE A 179 2.44 -9.40 -7.24
CA ILE A 179 1.68 -8.42 -8.00
C ILE A 179 2.56 -7.21 -8.25
N ASP A 180 2.83 -6.92 -9.51
CA ASP A 180 3.54 -5.70 -9.93
C ASP A 180 2.64 -4.49 -9.73
N LEU A 181 2.96 -3.65 -8.73
CA LEU A 181 2.15 -2.48 -8.40
C LEU A 181 2.37 -1.34 -9.40
N ASN A 182 3.59 -1.12 -9.89
CA ASN A 182 3.84 -0.07 -10.88
C ASN A 182 3.02 -0.32 -12.14
N LYS A 183 3.11 -1.52 -12.70
CA LYS A 183 2.33 -1.91 -13.90
C LYS A 183 0.82 -1.86 -13.67
N MET A 184 0.38 -2.23 -12.47
CA MET A 184 -1.04 -2.19 -12.12
C MET A 184 -1.54 -0.75 -12.00
N LEU A 185 -0.76 0.14 -11.37
CA LEU A 185 -1.06 1.56 -11.23
C LEU A 185 -1.10 2.26 -12.58
N ASP A 186 -0.09 2.06 -13.42
CA ASP A 186 -0.01 2.63 -14.75
C ASP A 186 -1.26 2.28 -15.58
N ASN A 187 -1.60 0.99 -15.65
CA ASN A 187 -2.81 0.54 -16.34
C ASN A 187 -4.10 1.11 -15.76
N PHE A 188 -4.15 1.27 -14.43
CA PHE A 188 -5.33 1.81 -13.76
C PHE A 188 -5.48 3.32 -14.00
N LEU A 189 -4.41 4.09 -13.83
CA LEU A 189 -4.40 5.54 -14.02
C LEU A 189 -4.71 5.90 -15.47
N THR A 190 -4.08 5.23 -16.43
CA THR A 190 -4.34 5.40 -17.87
C THR A 190 -5.82 5.13 -18.20
N LYS A 191 -6.36 4.02 -17.68
CA LYS A 191 -7.78 3.68 -17.91
C LYS A 191 -8.75 4.70 -17.33
N LYS A 192 -8.36 5.37 -16.23
CA LYS A 192 -9.17 6.42 -15.59
C LYS A 192 -8.95 7.81 -16.20
N GLY A 193 -8.04 7.94 -17.18
CA GLY A 193 -7.66 9.23 -17.73
C GLY A 193 -6.97 10.15 -16.71
N ILE A 194 -6.33 9.54 -15.71
CA ILE A 194 -5.55 10.27 -14.70
C ILE A 194 -4.12 10.33 -15.24
N GLY A 195 -3.75 11.48 -15.80
CA GLY A 195 -2.39 11.73 -16.28
C GLY A 195 -1.41 12.06 -15.16
N ALA A 196 -0.12 12.15 -15.52
CA ALA A 196 0.93 12.57 -14.58
C ALA A 196 0.65 13.96 -13.98
N ASP A 197 0.01 14.83 -14.74
CA ASP A 197 -0.33 16.22 -14.36
C ASP A 197 -1.39 16.28 -13.25
N TYR A 198 -2.11 15.17 -13.00
CA TYR A 198 -3.09 15.11 -11.91
C TYR A 198 -2.41 15.19 -10.54
N PHE A 199 -1.27 14.53 -10.42
CA PHE A 199 -0.45 14.60 -9.22
C PHE A 199 0.49 15.78 -9.37
N ASP A 200 0.28 16.83 -8.57
CA ASP A 200 0.96 18.11 -8.70
C ASP A 200 2.50 17.97 -8.75
N PRO A 201 3.16 18.44 -9.84
CA PRO A 201 4.62 18.41 -9.94
C PRO A 201 5.33 19.20 -8.84
N LEU A 202 4.66 20.17 -8.22
CA LEU A 202 5.21 20.92 -7.07
C LEU A 202 5.37 20.03 -5.82
N ASP A 203 4.57 18.99 -5.68
CA ASP A 203 4.75 17.99 -4.64
C ASP A 203 6.05 17.16 -4.84
N SER A 204 6.55 17.04 -6.07
CA SER A 204 7.85 16.42 -6.34
C SER A 204 9.01 17.15 -5.67
N LYS A 205 8.86 18.42 -5.33
CA LYS A 205 9.82 19.23 -4.58
C LYS A 205 9.54 19.28 -3.08
N SER A 206 8.47 18.60 -2.63
CA SER A 206 8.12 18.57 -1.22
C SER A 206 9.24 17.91 -0.39
N PRO A 207 9.40 18.28 0.89
CA PRO A 207 10.37 17.63 1.77
C PRO A 207 10.18 16.11 1.83
N LEU A 208 8.94 15.65 1.74
CA LEU A 208 8.57 14.23 1.72
C LEU A 208 9.19 13.51 0.51
N ILE A 209 8.99 14.03 -0.70
CA ILE A 209 9.53 13.40 -1.91
C ILE A 209 11.06 13.39 -1.89
N LYS A 210 11.70 14.49 -1.48
CA LYS A 210 13.15 14.54 -1.30
C LYS A 210 13.64 13.51 -0.29
N GLN A 211 12.90 13.29 0.79
CA GLN A 211 13.23 12.27 1.79
C GLN A 211 13.11 10.87 1.21
N ILE A 212 12.06 10.59 0.42
CA ILE A 212 11.89 9.34 -0.32
C ILE A 212 13.08 9.12 -1.25
N GLU A 213 13.41 10.10 -2.09
CA GLU A 213 14.54 10.02 -3.04
C GLU A 213 15.87 9.80 -2.31
N SER A 214 16.10 10.51 -1.20
CA SER A 214 17.33 10.36 -0.42
C SER A 214 17.45 9.00 0.25
N SER A 215 16.34 8.43 0.72
CA SER A 215 16.31 7.09 1.32
C SER A 215 16.60 6.01 0.28
N ILE A 216 16.00 6.13 -0.91
CA ILE A 216 16.25 5.21 -2.03
C ILE A 216 17.71 5.30 -2.50
N SER A 217 18.28 6.49 -2.59
CA SER A 217 19.67 6.70 -3.04
C SER A 217 20.68 6.12 -2.05
N LYS A 218 20.45 6.23 -0.75
CA LYS A 218 21.34 5.69 0.29
C LYS A 218 21.40 4.16 0.24
N ASP A 219 20.27 3.49 0.01
CA ASP A 219 20.21 2.04 -0.06
C ASP A 219 20.91 1.47 -1.31
N ASN A 220 20.87 2.21 -2.43
CA ASN A 220 21.59 1.81 -3.64
C ASN A 220 23.12 1.83 -3.46
N ILE A 221 23.65 2.62 -2.51
CA ILE A 221 25.08 2.68 -2.21
C ILE A 221 25.50 1.51 -1.31
N GLN A 222 24.63 1.04 -0.42
CA GLN A 222 24.94 -0.08 0.48
C GLN A 222 24.85 -1.45 -0.20
N SER A 223 24.17 -1.55 -1.34
CA SER A 223 24.05 -2.81 -2.10
C SER A 223 25.23 -3.07 -3.06
N VAL A 224 26.20 -2.17 -3.17
CA VAL A 224 27.35 -2.23 -4.09
C VAL A 224 28.69 -2.46 -3.36
N THR A 225 28.70 -2.47 -2.05
CA THR A 225 29.88 -2.77 -1.22
C THR A 225 29.73 -4.12 -0.54
#